data_2d858c7b1717d2f9c8d282461812df6c
#
_entry.id   2d858c7b1717d2f9c8d282461812df6c
#
_cell.length_a   1.000
_cell.length_b   1.000
_cell.length_c   1.000
_cell.angle_alpha   90.00
_cell.angle_beta   90.00
_cell.angle_gamma   90.00
#
_symmetry.space_group_name_H-M   'P 1'
#
loop_
_entity.id
_entity.type
_entity.pdbx_description
1 polymer ?
#
loop_
_entity_poly.entity_id
_entity_poly.type
_entity_poly.pdbx_seq_one_letter_code
_entity_poly.pdbx_strand_id
1 'polypeptide(L)'
;MTEPIVRFQDVHKSFGDFDVLKGINLDIKPAEKVAVIGPSGSGKTTIIRMLMTLEEPSSGDIIVDGKNLWKMKKKEKMVKANEKHLREVRGDIGMVFQHFNLFPHMTILENCMTAPIHVKKENKEEVRDRSVKMLERVGLGDKLDSYPNQLSGGQKQRVAMARALVMRPKIMLFDEVTSALDPELVGEVLEVIRDLAKHEDMAMVLVTHEMDFALDIADKVLFLDEGVIAEQGTASEVIEHSENERLQGFLRRFRG
;
A
#
# COMPACT_ATOMS: atom_id res chain seq x y z
N MET A 1 -19.97 -10.92 -11.50
CA MET A 1 -19.14 -10.32 -10.42
C MET A 1 -17.71 -10.29 -10.90
N THR A 2 -17.03 -9.15 -10.83
CA THR A 2 -15.61 -9.03 -11.20
C THR A 2 -14.76 -9.83 -10.21
N GLU A 3 -13.81 -10.63 -10.71
CA GLU A 3 -12.87 -11.33 -9.83
C GLU A 3 -12.04 -10.34 -9.04
N PRO A 4 -11.76 -10.58 -7.74
CA PRO A 4 -10.92 -9.71 -6.94
C PRO A 4 -9.47 -9.74 -7.44
N ILE A 5 -8.83 -8.57 -7.42
CA ILE A 5 -7.40 -8.45 -7.75
C ILE A 5 -6.51 -8.95 -6.60
N VAL A 6 -7.00 -8.84 -5.35
CA VAL A 6 -6.38 -9.42 -4.16
C VAL A 6 -7.44 -10.20 -3.38
N ARG A 7 -7.07 -11.41 -2.94
CA ARG A 7 -7.89 -12.24 -2.06
C ARG A 7 -7.06 -12.85 -0.95
N PHE A 8 -7.48 -12.65 0.29
CA PHE A 8 -7.01 -13.37 1.46
C PHE A 8 -8.04 -14.45 1.82
N GLN A 9 -7.59 -15.67 2.04
CA GLN A 9 -8.42 -16.82 2.38
C GLN A 9 -7.90 -17.46 3.66
N ASP A 10 -8.61 -17.24 4.75
CA ASP A 10 -8.30 -17.77 6.09
C ASP A 10 -6.82 -17.57 6.47
N VAL A 11 -6.34 -16.33 6.31
CA VAL A 11 -4.92 -16.01 6.49
C VAL A 11 -4.61 -15.77 7.96
N HIS A 12 -3.65 -16.53 8.48
CA HIS A 12 -3.11 -16.41 9.83
C HIS A 12 -1.65 -15.97 9.79
N LYS A 13 -1.23 -15.23 10.80
CA LYS A 13 0.17 -14.87 11.02
C LYS A 13 0.51 -14.86 12.50
N SER A 14 1.52 -15.65 12.86
CA SER A 14 2.08 -15.69 14.21
C SER A 14 3.57 -15.34 14.17
N PHE A 15 4.06 -14.73 15.24
CA PHE A 15 5.48 -14.53 15.52
C PHE A 15 5.80 -15.20 16.85
N GLY A 16 6.44 -16.37 16.80
CA GLY A 16 6.56 -17.24 17.97
C GLY A 16 5.16 -17.62 18.48
N ASP A 17 4.92 -17.39 19.77
CA ASP A 17 3.64 -17.71 20.42
C ASP A 17 2.59 -16.60 20.30
N PHE A 18 2.90 -15.50 19.61
CA PHE A 18 1.99 -14.36 19.48
C PHE A 18 1.26 -14.35 18.13
N ASP A 19 -0.06 -14.53 18.15
CA ASP A 19 -0.92 -14.49 16.97
C ASP A 19 -1.28 -13.04 16.61
N VAL A 20 -0.74 -12.57 15.49
CA VAL A 20 -0.97 -11.22 14.97
C VAL A 20 -2.20 -11.16 14.05
N LEU A 21 -2.39 -12.18 13.21
CA LEU A 21 -3.59 -12.28 12.36
C LEU A 21 -4.24 -13.64 12.57
N LYS A 22 -5.58 -13.62 12.69
CA LYS A 22 -6.38 -14.77 13.15
C LYS A 22 -7.53 -15.09 12.17
N GLY A 23 -7.17 -15.54 10.94
CA GLY A 23 -8.16 -15.96 9.95
C GLY A 23 -8.72 -14.78 9.13
N ILE A 24 -7.85 -13.97 8.53
CA ILE A 24 -8.24 -12.84 7.67
C ILE A 24 -8.84 -13.37 6.37
N ASN A 25 -10.08 -12.94 6.09
CA ASN A 25 -10.76 -13.12 4.82
C ASN A 25 -11.07 -11.74 4.23
N LEU A 26 -10.52 -11.45 3.04
CA LEU A 26 -10.62 -10.15 2.41
C LEU A 26 -10.56 -10.29 0.89
N ASP A 27 -11.50 -9.67 0.20
CA ASP A 27 -11.48 -9.48 -1.25
C ASP A 27 -11.33 -7.98 -1.55
N ILE A 28 -10.38 -7.65 -2.45
CA ILE A 28 -10.18 -6.31 -3.00
C ILE A 28 -10.43 -6.39 -4.51
N LYS A 29 -11.33 -5.57 -5.02
CA LYS A 29 -11.66 -5.53 -6.46
C LYS A 29 -10.63 -4.70 -7.24
N PRO A 30 -10.51 -4.90 -8.57
CA PRO A 30 -9.79 -3.96 -9.42
C PRO A 30 -10.27 -2.53 -9.21
N ALA A 31 -9.34 -1.59 -9.18
CA ALA A 31 -9.57 -0.16 -8.95
C ALA A 31 -10.21 0.23 -7.60
N GLU A 32 -10.51 -0.72 -6.71
CA GLU A 32 -11.10 -0.44 -5.38
C GLU A 32 -10.08 0.24 -4.45
N LYS A 33 -10.52 1.29 -3.75
CA LYS A 33 -9.75 2.00 -2.73
C LYS A 33 -10.18 1.51 -1.36
N VAL A 34 -9.27 0.81 -0.66
CA VAL A 34 -9.53 0.18 0.64
C VAL A 34 -8.71 0.86 1.71
N ALA A 35 -9.36 1.45 2.70
CA ALA A 35 -8.69 1.95 3.90
C ALA A 35 -8.69 0.88 5.00
N VAL A 36 -7.54 0.70 5.65
CA VAL A 36 -7.37 -0.20 6.79
C VAL A 36 -7.07 0.64 8.03
N ILE A 37 -8.02 0.65 8.97
CA ILE A 37 -7.94 1.40 10.22
C ILE A 37 -7.91 0.46 11.42
N GLY A 38 -7.49 0.97 12.59
CA GLY A 38 -7.48 0.18 13.82
C GLY A 38 -6.32 0.56 14.75
N PRO A 39 -6.32 0.06 15.98
CA PRO A 39 -5.29 0.36 16.98
C PRO A 39 -3.90 -0.12 16.55
N SER A 40 -2.86 0.46 17.17
CA SER A 40 -1.49 -0.04 16.98
C SER A 40 -1.39 -1.50 17.42
N GLY A 41 -0.66 -2.31 16.65
CA GLY A 41 -0.51 -3.74 16.92
C GLY A 41 -1.67 -4.63 16.45
N SER A 42 -2.74 -4.09 15.83
CA SER A 42 -3.87 -4.90 15.33
C SER A 42 -3.53 -5.75 14.08
N GLY A 43 -2.36 -5.55 13.44
CA GLY A 43 -1.92 -6.32 12.28
C GLY A 43 -2.02 -5.60 10.94
N LYS A 44 -2.39 -4.31 10.88
CA LYS A 44 -2.55 -3.53 9.63
C LYS A 44 -1.33 -3.60 8.71
N THR A 45 -0.17 -3.20 9.23
CA THR A 45 1.11 -3.26 8.49
C THR A 45 1.47 -4.69 8.09
N THR A 46 1.12 -5.70 8.89
CA THR A 46 1.37 -7.12 8.58
C THR A 46 0.64 -7.56 7.32
N ILE A 47 -0.62 -7.15 7.13
CA ILE A 47 -1.40 -7.44 5.90
C ILE A 47 -0.66 -6.89 4.67
N ILE A 48 -0.23 -5.63 4.71
CA ILE A 48 0.50 -4.97 3.62
C ILE A 48 1.85 -5.65 3.37
N ARG A 49 2.59 -5.98 4.44
CA ARG A 49 3.91 -6.63 4.33
C ARG A 49 3.82 -8.02 3.71
N MET A 50 2.73 -8.76 3.96
CA MET A 50 2.52 -10.05 3.29
C MET A 50 2.28 -9.91 1.79
N LEU A 51 1.57 -8.88 1.34
CA LEU A 51 1.39 -8.57 -0.09
C LEU A 51 2.72 -8.21 -0.78
N MET A 52 3.61 -7.51 -0.07
CA MET A 52 4.95 -7.18 -0.57
C MET A 52 5.97 -8.31 -0.43
N THR A 53 5.55 -9.49 0.03
CA THR A 53 6.43 -10.65 0.30
C THR A 53 7.53 -10.38 1.32
N LEU A 54 7.32 -9.41 2.20
CA LEU A 54 8.21 -9.10 3.32
C LEU A 54 7.93 -9.96 4.55
N GLU A 55 6.71 -10.49 4.65
CA GLU A 55 6.27 -11.41 5.71
C GLU A 55 5.47 -12.56 5.09
N GLU A 56 5.84 -13.80 5.39
CA GLU A 56 5.11 -14.99 4.96
C GLU A 56 3.95 -15.29 5.91
N PRO A 57 2.73 -15.63 5.43
CA PRO A 57 1.65 -16.08 6.30
C PRO A 57 2.01 -17.40 7.00
N SER A 58 1.53 -17.60 8.22
CA SER A 58 1.69 -18.88 8.93
C SER A 58 0.78 -19.96 8.36
N SER A 59 -0.43 -19.58 7.92
CA SER A 59 -1.36 -20.44 7.17
C SER A 59 -2.33 -19.61 6.33
N GLY A 60 -3.16 -20.28 5.53
CA GLY A 60 -4.08 -19.64 4.59
C GLY A 60 -3.45 -19.38 3.22
N ASP A 61 -4.17 -18.65 2.38
CA ASP A 61 -3.77 -18.35 1.02
C ASP A 61 -3.96 -16.86 0.69
N ILE A 62 -2.99 -16.29 -0.04
CA ILE A 62 -3.08 -14.93 -0.57
C ILE A 62 -2.97 -15.04 -2.08
N ILE A 63 -4.01 -14.58 -2.78
CA ILE A 63 -4.11 -14.61 -4.24
C ILE A 63 -4.03 -13.19 -4.74
N VAL A 64 -3.15 -12.93 -5.69
CA VAL A 64 -2.96 -11.63 -6.36
C VAL A 64 -3.04 -11.84 -7.85
N ASP A 65 -3.97 -11.13 -8.51
CA ASP A 65 -4.22 -11.22 -9.94
C ASP A 65 -4.35 -12.67 -10.43
N GLY A 66 -5.16 -13.47 -9.71
CA GLY A 66 -5.41 -14.89 -9.99
C GLY A 66 -4.27 -15.86 -9.63
N LYS A 67 -3.13 -15.37 -9.14
CA LYS A 67 -1.96 -16.20 -8.76
C LYS A 67 -1.82 -16.26 -7.24
N ASN A 68 -1.63 -17.48 -6.69
CA ASN A 68 -1.29 -17.59 -5.28
C ASN A 68 0.12 -17.01 -5.05
N LEU A 69 0.24 -16.06 -4.13
CA LEU A 69 1.47 -15.30 -3.88
C LEU A 69 2.57 -16.20 -3.29
N TRP A 70 2.21 -17.04 -2.31
CA TRP A 70 3.17 -17.81 -1.52
C TRP A 70 3.29 -19.28 -1.92
N LYS A 71 2.42 -19.73 -2.85
CA LYS A 71 2.42 -21.09 -3.36
C LYS A 71 2.44 -21.07 -4.89
N MET A 72 3.12 -22.01 -5.50
CA MET A 72 3.18 -22.16 -6.96
C MET A 72 2.86 -23.59 -7.38
N LYS A 73 2.27 -23.76 -8.57
CA LYS A 73 2.03 -25.08 -9.12
C LYS A 73 3.31 -25.63 -9.73
N LYS A 74 3.75 -26.80 -9.25
CA LYS A 74 4.87 -27.55 -9.83
C LYS A 74 4.36 -28.94 -10.20
N LYS A 75 4.27 -29.22 -11.50
CA LYS A 75 3.52 -30.38 -12.03
C LYS A 75 2.06 -30.29 -11.53
N GLU A 76 1.56 -31.27 -10.80
CA GLU A 76 0.18 -31.30 -10.27
C GLU A 76 0.08 -30.94 -8.77
N LYS A 77 1.18 -30.52 -8.14
CA LYS A 77 1.20 -30.22 -6.70
C LYS A 77 1.45 -28.72 -6.47
N MET A 78 0.78 -28.20 -5.46
CA MET A 78 1.11 -26.86 -4.91
C MET A 78 2.32 -27.00 -4.01
N VAL A 79 3.34 -26.18 -4.24
CA VAL A 79 4.56 -26.10 -3.45
C VAL A 79 4.84 -24.67 -3.05
N LYS A 80 5.70 -24.46 -2.07
CA LYS A 80 6.14 -23.12 -1.66
C LYS A 80 6.70 -22.36 -2.87
N ALA A 81 6.30 -21.09 -3.02
CA ALA A 81 6.77 -20.19 -4.06
C ALA A 81 8.29 -19.99 -3.97
N ASN A 82 8.95 -19.96 -5.11
CA ASN A 82 10.36 -19.60 -5.19
C ASN A 82 10.50 -18.09 -5.47
N GLU A 83 11.71 -17.55 -5.32
CA GLU A 83 12.00 -16.12 -5.55
C GLU A 83 11.58 -15.59 -6.93
N LYS A 84 11.65 -16.42 -7.96
CA LYS A 84 11.21 -16.02 -9.31
C LYS A 84 9.71 -15.79 -9.35
N HIS A 85 8.93 -16.70 -8.76
CA HIS A 85 7.46 -16.57 -8.67
C HIS A 85 7.05 -15.36 -7.82
N LEU A 86 7.68 -15.19 -6.64
CA LEU A 86 7.43 -14.04 -5.77
C LEU A 86 7.70 -12.72 -6.49
N ARG A 87 8.81 -12.59 -7.22
CA ARG A 87 9.15 -11.39 -8.00
C ARG A 87 8.14 -11.13 -9.12
N GLU A 88 7.66 -12.17 -9.78
CA GLU A 88 6.66 -12.06 -10.84
C GLU A 88 5.35 -11.49 -10.28
N VAL A 89 4.82 -12.09 -9.21
CA VAL A 89 3.52 -11.66 -8.65
C VAL A 89 3.60 -10.27 -8.02
N ARG A 90 4.65 -9.99 -7.21
CA ARG A 90 4.81 -8.66 -6.61
C ARG A 90 5.22 -7.56 -7.59
N GLY A 91 5.61 -7.91 -8.82
CA GLY A 91 6.03 -6.94 -9.84
C GLY A 91 4.95 -5.93 -10.23
N ASP A 92 3.68 -6.29 -9.99
CA ASP A 92 2.52 -5.44 -10.22
C ASP A 92 2.02 -4.71 -8.94
N ILE A 93 2.78 -4.82 -7.83
CA ILE A 93 2.46 -4.16 -6.56
C ILE A 93 3.49 -3.07 -6.28
N GLY A 94 3.02 -1.83 -6.10
CA GLY A 94 3.81 -0.71 -5.59
C GLY A 94 3.59 -0.53 -4.10
N MET A 95 4.59 -0.04 -3.37
CA MET A 95 4.45 0.28 -1.95
C MET A 95 5.16 1.59 -1.59
N VAL A 96 4.48 2.39 -0.79
CA VAL A 96 5.02 3.57 -0.12
C VAL A 96 5.06 3.29 1.37
N PHE A 97 6.24 3.38 1.95
CA PHE A 97 6.49 3.11 3.36
C PHE A 97 6.32 4.36 4.21
N GLN A 98 6.09 4.20 5.49
CA GLN A 98 6.10 5.26 6.49
C GLN A 98 7.41 6.07 6.48
N HIS A 99 8.54 5.38 6.35
CA HIS A 99 9.83 6.00 6.09
C HIS A 99 10.11 5.98 4.58
N PHE A 100 10.55 7.07 4.02
CA PHE A 100 10.65 7.33 2.58
C PHE A 100 11.48 6.30 1.80
N ASN A 101 12.48 5.68 2.45
CA ASN A 101 13.39 4.65 1.90
C ASN A 101 14.01 5.04 0.54
N LEU A 102 14.31 6.33 0.36
CA LEU A 102 15.00 6.82 -0.84
C LEU A 102 16.49 6.46 -0.78
N PHE A 103 17.07 6.23 -1.94
CA PHE A 103 18.52 6.02 -2.07
C PHE A 103 19.23 7.37 -1.89
N PRO A 104 19.98 7.59 -0.78
CA PRO A 104 20.48 8.91 -0.44
C PRO A 104 21.60 9.42 -1.36
N HIS A 105 22.26 8.52 -2.08
CA HIS A 105 23.34 8.78 -3.01
C HIS A 105 22.88 8.96 -4.47
N MET A 106 21.59 8.93 -4.72
CA MET A 106 20.96 9.11 -6.02
C MET A 106 20.10 10.37 -6.01
N THR A 107 20.02 11.08 -7.14
CA THR A 107 19.06 12.16 -7.34
C THR A 107 17.63 11.62 -7.27
N ILE A 108 16.63 12.51 -7.16
CA ILE A 108 15.22 12.05 -7.14
C ILE A 108 14.81 11.43 -8.48
N LEU A 109 15.33 11.93 -9.59
CA LEU A 109 15.12 11.33 -10.91
C LEU A 109 15.71 9.91 -10.98
N GLU A 110 16.95 9.73 -10.54
CA GLU A 110 17.61 8.41 -10.50
C GLU A 110 16.89 7.44 -9.57
N ASN A 111 16.38 7.91 -8.43
CA ASN A 111 15.54 7.10 -7.53
C ASN A 111 14.32 6.53 -8.26
N CYS A 112 13.66 7.32 -9.12
CA CYS A 112 12.51 6.87 -9.90
C CYS A 112 12.88 5.93 -11.05
N MET A 113 14.04 6.16 -11.69
CA MET A 113 14.45 5.41 -12.89
C MET A 113 15.05 4.03 -12.59
N THR A 114 15.63 3.83 -11.40
CA THR A 114 16.44 2.65 -11.08
C THR A 114 15.66 1.33 -11.23
N ALA A 115 14.49 1.23 -10.63
CA ALA A 115 13.72 -0.03 -10.65
C ALA A 115 13.18 -0.40 -12.05
N PRO A 116 12.54 0.49 -12.83
CA PRO A 116 12.11 0.16 -14.18
C PRO A 116 13.24 -0.33 -15.09
N ILE A 117 14.40 0.35 -15.03
CA ILE A 117 15.56 -0.01 -15.87
C ILE A 117 16.17 -1.34 -15.46
N HIS A 118 16.43 -1.53 -14.15
CA HIS A 118 17.19 -2.69 -13.69
C HIS A 118 16.32 -3.94 -13.43
N VAL A 119 15.05 -3.77 -13.04
CA VAL A 119 14.14 -4.89 -12.74
C VAL A 119 13.30 -5.25 -13.95
N LYS A 120 12.62 -4.27 -14.59
CA LYS A 120 11.76 -4.51 -15.77
C LYS A 120 12.53 -4.49 -17.08
N LYS A 121 13.81 -4.07 -17.08
CA LYS A 121 14.66 -3.97 -18.28
C LYS A 121 14.09 -3.05 -19.36
N GLU A 122 13.37 -2.02 -18.93
CA GLU A 122 12.75 -1.03 -19.82
C GLU A 122 13.80 -0.07 -20.42
N ASN A 123 13.44 0.57 -21.55
CA ASN A 123 14.30 1.54 -22.23
C ASN A 123 14.56 2.75 -21.33
N LYS A 124 15.81 3.18 -21.23
CA LYS A 124 16.26 4.26 -20.33
C LYS A 124 15.61 5.61 -20.65
N GLU A 125 15.45 5.95 -21.92
CA GLU A 125 14.89 7.23 -22.35
C GLU A 125 13.39 7.30 -22.04
N GLU A 126 12.64 6.25 -22.37
CA GLU A 126 11.21 6.14 -22.04
C GLU A 126 10.97 6.20 -20.53
N VAL A 127 11.83 5.52 -19.75
CA VAL A 127 11.76 5.55 -18.28
C VAL A 127 12.05 6.95 -17.76
N ARG A 128 13.03 7.63 -18.33
CA ARG A 128 13.37 9.01 -17.95
C ARG A 128 12.19 9.95 -18.18
N ASP A 129 11.60 9.94 -19.37
CA ASP A 129 10.46 10.80 -19.71
C ASP A 129 9.26 10.56 -18.79
N ARG A 130 8.96 9.28 -18.51
CA ARG A 130 7.91 8.89 -17.58
C ARG A 130 8.22 9.33 -16.15
N SER A 131 9.46 9.22 -15.72
CA SER A 131 9.89 9.65 -14.38
C SER A 131 9.79 11.16 -14.20
N VAL A 132 10.19 11.93 -15.21
CA VAL A 132 10.05 13.39 -15.22
C VAL A 132 8.57 13.78 -15.08
N LYS A 133 7.69 13.23 -15.93
CA LYS A 133 6.24 13.50 -15.88
C LYS A 133 5.64 13.14 -14.52
N MET A 134 6.09 12.05 -13.92
CA MET A 134 5.58 11.63 -12.60
C MET A 134 6.08 12.57 -11.49
N LEU A 135 7.34 13.02 -11.54
CA LEU A 135 7.87 14.00 -10.59
C LEU A 135 7.20 15.37 -10.76
N GLU A 136 6.90 15.79 -11.99
CA GLU A 136 6.09 16.99 -12.26
C GLU A 136 4.68 16.86 -11.66
N ARG A 137 4.02 15.71 -11.85
CA ARG A 137 2.67 15.44 -11.30
C ARG A 137 2.62 15.54 -9.77
N VAL A 138 3.68 15.12 -9.09
CA VAL A 138 3.77 15.26 -7.62
C VAL A 138 4.38 16.60 -7.17
N GLY A 139 4.51 17.58 -8.08
CA GLY A 139 4.97 18.94 -7.80
C GLY A 139 6.48 19.06 -7.52
N LEU A 140 7.30 18.22 -8.16
CA LEU A 140 8.76 18.19 -7.97
C LEU A 140 9.56 18.26 -9.29
N GLY A 141 8.95 18.80 -10.35
CA GLY A 141 9.59 18.93 -11.66
C GLY A 141 10.81 19.85 -11.69
N ASP A 142 10.87 20.83 -10.76
CA ASP A 142 11.99 21.76 -10.59
C ASP A 142 13.17 21.17 -9.79
N LYS A 143 13.05 19.94 -9.27
CA LYS A 143 13.99 19.31 -8.33
C LYS A 143 14.64 18.02 -8.82
N LEU A 144 14.55 17.71 -10.11
CA LEU A 144 14.97 16.44 -10.70
C LEU A 144 16.39 16.00 -10.29
N ASP A 145 17.31 16.96 -10.22
CA ASP A 145 18.72 16.75 -9.88
C ASP A 145 19.02 16.90 -8.37
N SER A 146 18.00 17.16 -7.55
CA SER A 146 18.16 17.25 -6.09
C SER A 146 18.34 15.87 -5.46
N TYR A 147 19.09 15.83 -4.36
CA TYR A 147 19.28 14.63 -3.53
C TYR A 147 18.27 14.60 -2.38
N PRO A 148 17.94 13.41 -1.82
CA PRO A 148 16.98 13.29 -0.73
C PRO A 148 17.27 14.16 0.50
N ASN A 149 18.53 14.44 0.83
CA ASN A 149 18.90 15.28 1.97
C ASN A 149 18.57 16.77 1.76
N GLN A 150 18.28 17.19 0.53
CA GLN A 150 17.90 18.55 0.18
C GLN A 150 16.38 18.79 0.19
N LEU A 151 15.59 17.76 0.56
CA LEU A 151 14.14 17.77 0.49
C LEU A 151 13.50 17.78 1.88
N SER A 152 12.33 18.42 2.01
CA SER A 152 11.46 18.28 3.19
C SER A 152 10.90 16.86 3.32
N GLY A 153 10.33 16.51 4.47
CA GLY A 153 9.67 15.22 4.70
C GLY A 153 8.57 14.94 3.67
N GLY A 154 7.67 15.90 3.45
CA GLY A 154 6.59 15.79 2.47
C GLY A 154 7.10 15.64 1.02
N GLN A 155 8.15 16.36 0.66
CA GLN A 155 8.81 16.20 -0.65
C GLN A 155 9.41 14.80 -0.82
N LYS A 156 10.11 14.27 0.19
CA LYS A 156 10.64 12.89 0.16
C LYS A 156 9.52 11.85 -0.01
N GLN A 157 8.39 12.05 0.65
CA GLN A 157 7.25 11.16 0.54
C GLN A 157 6.65 11.19 -0.86
N ARG A 158 6.51 12.37 -1.46
CA ARG A 158 6.05 12.53 -2.85
C ARG A 158 7.03 11.89 -3.85
N VAL A 159 8.34 11.97 -3.64
CA VAL A 159 9.33 11.20 -4.45
C VAL A 159 9.14 9.70 -4.29
N ALA A 160 8.90 9.20 -3.07
CA ALA A 160 8.67 7.77 -2.83
C ALA A 160 7.42 7.27 -3.56
N MET A 161 6.35 8.08 -3.61
CA MET A 161 5.15 7.80 -4.41
C MET A 161 5.47 7.78 -5.91
N ALA A 162 6.13 8.82 -6.43
CA ALA A 162 6.53 8.89 -7.84
C ALA A 162 7.38 7.67 -8.24
N ARG A 163 8.35 7.27 -7.42
CA ARG A 163 9.19 6.09 -7.63
C ARG A 163 8.36 4.81 -7.75
N ALA A 164 7.35 4.62 -6.90
CA ALA A 164 6.48 3.45 -6.96
C ALA A 164 5.58 3.47 -8.21
N LEU A 165 5.02 4.63 -8.57
CA LEU A 165 4.11 4.82 -9.71
C LEU A 165 4.79 4.67 -11.07
N VAL A 166 6.07 5.04 -11.19
CA VAL A 166 6.85 4.86 -12.43
C VAL A 166 6.93 3.38 -12.82
N MET A 167 6.79 2.45 -11.87
CA MET A 167 6.70 1.01 -12.12
C MET A 167 5.36 0.58 -12.73
N ARG A 168 4.34 1.44 -12.84
CA ARG A 168 2.99 1.16 -13.34
C ARG A 168 2.35 -0.04 -12.61
N PRO A 169 2.17 0.05 -11.29
CA PRO A 169 1.59 -1.04 -10.52
C PRO A 169 0.08 -1.14 -10.77
N LYS A 170 -0.49 -2.35 -10.66
CA LYS A 170 -1.94 -2.59 -10.61
C LYS A 170 -2.51 -2.38 -9.21
N ILE A 171 -1.66 -2.50 -8.19
CA ILE A 171 -2.02 -2.38 -6.78
C ILE A 171 -1.02 -1.45 -6.11
N MET A 172 -1.49 -0.47 -5.37
CA MET A 172 -0.66 0.47 -4.63
C MET A 172 -0.94 0.35 -3.13
N LEU A 173 0.11 0.13 -2.36
CA LEU A 173 0.03 -0.01 -0.91
C LEU A 173 0.64 1.23 -0.23
N PHE A 174 -0.06 1.79 0.75
CA PHE A 174 0.37 2.93 1.54
C PHE A 174 0.39 2.55 3.02
N ASP A 175 1.56 2.54 3.64
CA ASP A 175 1.76 2.15 5.04
C ASP A 175 2.02 3.37 5.90
N GLU A 176 0.96 3.95 6.48
CA GLU A 176 1.01 5.11 7.40
C GLU A 176 1.88 6.26 6.87
N VAL A 177 1.71 6.62 5.60
CA VAL A 177 2.60 7.52 4.84
C VAL A 177 2.67 8.95 5.35
N THR A 178 1.77 9.36 6.27
CA THR A 178 1.74 10.68 6.91
C THR A 178 2.36 10.68 8.31
N SER A 179 2.50 9.51 8.96
CA SER A 179 2.86 9.41 10.39
C SER A 179 4.27 9.91 10.73
N ALA A 180 5.15 10.01 9.73
CA ALA A 180 6.53 10.51 9.91
C ALA A 180 6.70 11.97 9.46
N LEU A 181 5.59 12.68 9.20
CA LEU A 181 5.59 14.06 8.70
C LEU A 181 5.15 15.05 9.77
N ASP A 182 5.66 16.28 9.66
CA ASP A 182 5.13 17.41 10.39
C ASP A 182 3.67 17.69 9.95
N PRO A 183 2.75 18.06 10.87
CA PRO A 183 1.33 18.23 10.55
C PRO A 183 1.06 19.18 9.37
N GLU A 184 1.86 20.23 9.20
CA GLU A 184 1.75 21.19 8.10
C GLU A 184 2.07 20.59 6.71
N LEU A 185 2.80 19.46 6.66
CA LEU A 185 3.17 18.77 5.42
C LEU A 185 2.22 17.62 5.04
N VAL A 186 1.35 17.20 5.96
CA VAL A 186 0.41 16.10 5.76
C VAL A 186 -0.54 16.38 4.60
N GLY A 187 -1.10 17.60 4.54
CA GLY A 187 -2.06 18.01 3.52
C GLY A 187 -1.54 17.82 2.09
N GLU A 188 -0.30 18.24 1.83
CA GLU A 188 0.31 18.12 0.48
C GLU A 188 0.45 16.65 0.03
N VAL A 189 0.74 15.75 0.95
CA VAL A 189 0.90 14.31 0.66
C VAL A 189 -0.47 13.67 0.43
N LEU A 190 -1.47 14.01 1.24
CA LEU A 190 -2.84 13.52 1.07
C LEU A 190 -3.47 13.98 -0.23
N GLU A 191 -3.21 15.23 -0.69
CA GLU A 191 -3.67 15.73 -1.99
C GLU A 191 -3.13 14.90 -3.15
N VAL A 192 -1.86 14.49 -3.11
CA VAL A 192 -1.29 13.61 -4.14
C VAL A 192 -2.03 12.25 -4.14
N ILE A 193 -2.28 11.66 -2.98
CA ILE A 193 -2.99 10.37 -2.90
C ILE A 193 -4.44 10.53 -3.39
N ARG A 194 -5.09 11.65 -3.08
CA ARG A 194 -6.45 11.98 -3.56
C ARG A 194 -6.48 12.08 -5.09
N ASP A 195 -5.50 12.76 -5.70
CA ASP A 195 -5.37 12.84 -7.16
C ASP A 195 -5.20 11.44 -7.78
N LEU A 196 -4.35 10.60 -7.19
CA LEU A 196 -4.15 9.22 -7.63
C LEU A 196 -5.44 8.39 -7.51
N ALA A 197 -6.16 8.50 -6.40
CA ALA A 197 -7.39 7.76 -6.19
C ALA A 197 -8.47 8.10 -7.23
N LYS A 198 -8.52 9.36 -7.68
CA LYS A 198 -9.49 9.85 -8.66
C LYS A 198 -9.14 9.50 -10.11
N HIS A 199 -7.85 9.47 -10.45
CA HIS A 199 -7.42 9.44 -11.85
C HIS A 199 -6.73 8.13 -12.26
N GLU A 200 -6.44 7.22 -11.33
CA GLU A 200 -5.77 5.96 -11.64
C GLU A 200 -6.69 4.76 -11.42
N ASP A 201 -6.77 3.90 -12.45
CA ASP A 201 -7.52 2.63 -12.41
C ASP A 201 -6.73 1.50 -11.71
N MET A 202 -6.03 1.84 -10.61
CA MET A 202 -5.33 0.86 -9.79
C MET A 202 -6.06 0.64 -8.46
N ALA A 203 -5.99 -0.58 -7.93
CA ALA A 203 -6.44 -0.84 -6.57
C ALA A 203 -5.50 -0.16 -5.56
N MET A 204 -6.04 0.39 -4.48
CA MET A 204 -5.25 1.04 -3.44
C MET A 204 -5.59 0.46 -2.07
N VAL A 205 -4.57 0.17 -1.27
CA VAL A 205 -4.73 -0.24 0.13
C VAL A 205 -3.98 0.76 1.01
N LEU A 206 -4.70 1.46 1.85
CA LEU A 206 -4.17 2.53 2.68
C LEU A 206 -4.30 2.18 4.15
N VAL A 207 -3.19 1.97 4.84
CA VAL A 207 -3.16 2.01 6.31
C VAL A 207 -3.04 3.45 6.72
N THR A 208 -4.04 3.97 7.42
CA THR A 208 -4.10 5.39 7.78
C THR A 208 -4.77 5.64 9.12
N HIS A 209 -4.43 6.76 9.72
CA HIS A 209 -5.07 7.35 10.89
C HIS A 209 -5.86 8.63 10.53
N GLU A 210 -5.86 9.03 9.27
CA GLU A 210 -6.57 10.19 8.73
C GLU A 210 -8.00 9.80 8.37
N MET A 211 -8.94 9.92 9.32
CA MET A 211 -10.31 9.40 9.16
C MET A 211 -11.10 10.18 8.11
N ASP A 212 -10.99 11.52 8.08
CA ASP A 212 -11.66 12.36 7.09
C ASP A 212 -11.16 12.07 5.68
N PHE A 213 -9.86 11.77 5.56
CA PHE A 213 -9.27 11.38 4.28
C PHE A 213 -9.76 10.00 3.84
N ALA A 214 -9.87 9.03 4.76
CA ALA A 214 -10.43 7.71 4.45
C ALA A 214 -11.90 7.82 4.00
N LEU A 215 -12.70 8.69 4.63
CA LEU A 215 -14.08 8.99 4.24
C LEU A 215 -14.17 9.55 2.82
N ASP A 216 -13.25 10.43 2.43
CA ASP A 216 -13.25 11.10 1.13
C ASP A 216 -12.90 10.17 -0.04
N ILE A 217 -11.98 9.23 0.16
CA ILE A 217 -11.41 8.46 -0.98
C ILE A 217 -11.70 6.96 -0.97
N ALA A 218 -12.04 6.36 0.18
CA ALA A 218 -12.15 4.90 0.27
C ALA A 218 -13.54 4.41 -0.15
N ASP A 219 -13.56 3.43 -1.06
CA ASP A 219 -14.76 2.67 -1.41
C ASP A 219 -15.16 1.72 -0.27
N LYS A 220 -14.14 1.20 0.42
CA LYS A 220 -14.30 0.25 1.52
C LYS A 220 -13.35 0.60 2.68
N VAL A 221 -13.83 0.45 3.89
CA VAL A 221 -13.04 0.55 5.12
C VAL A 221 -13.06 -0.77 5.87
N LEU A 222 -11.88 -1.16 6.36
CA LEU A 222 -11.69 -2.34 7.21
C LEU A 222 -11.25 -1.86 8.58
N PHE A 223 -11.99 -2.18 9.62
CA PHE A 223 -11.55 -2.00 11.01
C PHE A 223 -10.90 -3.28 11.50
N LEU A 224 -9.59 -3.22 11.71
CA LEU A 224 -8.79 -4.33 12.23
C LEU A 224 -8.60 -4.16 13.74
N ASP A 225 -9.05 -5.14 14.52
CA ASP A 225 -8.87 -5.16 15.98
C ASP A 225 -8.48 -6.57 16.44
N GLU A 226 -7.49 -6.68 17.31
CA GLU A 226 -7.00 -7.95 17.90
C GLU A 226 -6.70 -9.07 16.87
N GLY A 227 -6.27 -8.68 15.67
CA GLY A 227 -5.87 -9.61 14.60
C GLY A 227 -6.99 -10.13 13.72
N VAL A 228 -8.21 -9.60 13.85
CA VAL A 228 -9.36 -9.94 13.00
C VAL A 228 -9.93 -8.69 12.33
N ILE A 229 -10.64 -8.86 11.22
CA ILE A 229 -11.48 -7.80 10.64
C ILE A 229 -12.76 -7.76 11.49
N ALA A 230 -12.79 -6.83 12.46
CA ALA A 230 -13.91 -6.68 13.38
C ALA A 230 -15.13 -6.02 12.73
N GLU A 231 -14.91 -5.18 11.71
CA GLU A 231 -15.96 -4.56 10.91
C GLU A 231 -15.44 -4.20 9.53
N GLN A 232 -16.30 -4.26 8.52
CA GLN A 232 -16.01 -3.79 7.16
C GLN A 232 -17.27 -3.32 6.47
N GLY A 233 -17.14 -2.31 5.62
CA GLY A 233 -18.25 -1.74 4.86
C GLY A 233 -17.79 -0.55 4.03
N THR A 234 -18.71 0.25 3.52
CA THR A 234 -18.41 1.54 2.92
C THR A 234 -17.81 2.50 3.97
N ALA A 235 -17.09 3.52 3.52
CA ALA A 235 -16.48 4.47 4.45
C ALA A 235 -17.51 5.13 5.39
N SER A 236 -18.67 5.50 4.87
CA SER A 236 -19.76 6.08 5.69
C SER A 236 -20.34 5.09 6.70
N GLU A 237 -20.59 3.83 6.30
CA GLU A 237 -21.10 2.80 7.23
C GLU A 237 -20.15 2.59 8.41
N VAL A 238 -18.84 2.44 8.12
CA VAL A 238 -17.85 2.09 9.14
C VAL A 238 -17.42 3.30 9.97
N ILE A 239 -17.19 4.46 9.35
CA ILE A 239 -16.64 5.63 10.08
C ILE A 239 -17.75 6.46 10.73
N GLU A 240 -18.91 6.63 10.06
CA GLU A 240 -19.96 7.55 10.56
C GLU A 240 -21.09 6.82 11.29
N HIS A 241 -21.46 5.61 10.85
CA HIS A 241 -22.69 4.95 11.28
C HIS A 241 -22.48 3.62 12.00
N SER A 242 -21.24 3.25 12.31
CA SER A 242 -20.95 2.00 13.02
C SER A 242 -21.59 1.95 14.42
N GLU A 243 -22.22 0.83 14.74
CA GLU A 243 -22.73 0.51 16.08
C GLU A 243 -21.69 -0.27 16.93
N ASN A 244 -20.52 -0.60 16.37
CA ASN A 244 -19.47 -1.33 17.09
C ASN A 244 -18.81 -0.43 18.14
N GLU A 245 -19.01 -0.75 19.42
CA GLU A 245 -18.50 0.04 20.55
C GLU A 245 -16.95 0.17 20.53
N ARG A 246 -16.24 -0.87 20.10
CA ARG A 246 -14.77 -0.87 20.00
C ARG A 246 -14.33 0.13 18.93
N LEU A 247 -14.96 0.11 17.77
CA LEU A 247 -14.69 1.05 16.68
C LEU A 247 -15.06 2.47 17.08
N GLN A 248 -16.22 2.70 17.68
CA GLN A 248 -16.59 4.03 18.19
C GLN A 248 -15.57 4.56 19.21
N GLY A 249 -15.11 3.69 20.14
CA GLY A 249 -14.07 4.04 21.10
C GLY A 249 -12.73 4.39 20.45
N PHE A 250 -12.39 3.74 19.34
CA PHE A 250 -11.22 4.06 18.53
C PHE A 250 -11.39 5.40 17.82
N LEU A 251 -12.50 5.61 17.12
CA LEU A 251 -12.77 6.82 16.33
C LEU A 251 -12.85 8.11 17.18
N ARG A 252 -13.35 8.03 18.43
CA ARG A 252 -13.38 9.20 19.34
C ARG A 252 -12.01 9.83 19.58
N ARG A 253 -10.92 9.09 19.41
CA ARG A 253 -9.54 9.60 19.58
C ARG A 253 -9.08 10.48 18.41
N PHE A 254 -9.78 10.43 17.29
CA PHE A 254 -9.46 11.13 16.05
C PHE A 254 -10.52 12.18 15.67
N ARG A 255 -11.66 12.19 16.38
CA ARG A 255 -12.68 13.23 16.30
C ARG A 255 -12.47 14.23 17.44
N GLY A 256 -11.34 14.95 17.40
CA GLY A 256 -11.01 16.00 18.35
C GLY A 256 -11.49 17.37 17.89
#